data_335f100904f8ca599ebaa56b1a839bfc
#
_entry.id   335f100904f8ca599ebaa56b1a839bfc
#
_cell.length_a   1.000
_cell.length_b   1.000
_cell.length_c   1.000
_cell.angle_alpha   90.00
_cell.angle_beta   90.00
_cell.angle_gamma   90.00
#
_symmetry.space_group_name_H-M   'P 1'
#
loop_
_entity.id
_entity.type
_entity.pdbx_description
1 polymer ?
#
loop_
_entity_poly.entity_id
_entity_poly.type
_entity_poly.pdbx_seq_one_letter_code
_entity_poly.pdbx_strand_id
1 'polypeptide(L)'
;LYVDVEGKKCAKEEVKLSRLRTQINEKLKTYSGNWSVYVKDLKTGDVLSINETSMYPASVIKLFVMEAVYAGAAEKKISFSSYVNTLLDSMITISDNESYNELVRTVGQGSFA
;
A
#
# COMPACT_ATOMS: atom_id res chain seq x y z
N LEU A 1 30.05 14.05 1.24
CA LEU A 1 30.39 13.04 0.25
C LEU A 1 30.90 11.81 1.00
N TYR A 2 30.18 10.70 0.89
CA TYR A 2 30.63 9.43 1.47
C TYR A 2 31.13 8.55 0.34
N VAL A 3 32.13 7.72 0.65
CA VAL A 3 32.70 6.74 -0.30
C VAL A 3 32.49 5.36 0.33
N ASP A 4 32.05 4.37 -0.46
CA ASP A 4 31.98 3.00 -0.01
C ASP A 4 33.38 2.37 0.10
N VAL A 5 33.45 1.13 0.58
CA VAL A 5 34.71 0.39 0.74
C VAL A 5 35.45 0.13 -0.58
N GLU A 6 34.80 0.35 -1.73
CA GLU A 6 35.36 0.19 -3.09
C GLU A 6 35.73 1.54 -3.72
N GLY A 7 35.61 2.66 -3.00
CA GLY A 7 35.95 3.99 -3.48
C GLY A 7 34.91 4.65 -4.39
N LYS A 8 33.69 4.08 -4.49
CA LYS A 8 32.58 4.70 -5.21
C LYS A 8 31.95 5.81 -4.38
N LYS A 9 31.64 6.93 -5.03
CA LYS A 9 30.87 8.03 -4.44
C LYS A 9 29.44 7.57 -4.24
N CYS A 10 29.07 7.20 -3.01
CA CYS A 10 27.67 6.94 -2.64
C CYS A 10 26.94 8.25 -2.45
N ALA A 11 25.76 8.38 -3.02
CA ALA A 11 24.87 9.48 -2.70
C ALA A 11 24.47 9.38 -1.22
N LYS A 12 24.35 10.53 -0.54
CA LYS A 12 24.02 10.60 0.89
C LYS A 12 22.71 9.88 1.24
N GLU A 13 21.86 9.67 0.25
CA GLU A 13 20.55 9.03 0.32
C GLU A 13 20.63 7.49 0.27
N GLU A 14 21.49 6.89 -0.56
CA GLU A 14 21.73 5.43 -0.55
C GLU A 14 22.22 4.95 0.82
N VAL A 15 23.06 5.72 1.47
CA VAL A 15 23.53 5.44 2.84
C VAL A 15 22.36 5.49 3.84
N LYS A 16 21.41 6.41 3.67
CA LYS A 16 20.23 6.55 4.52
C LYS A 16 19.31 5.32 4.44
N LEU A 17 19.00 4.85 3.23
CA LEU A 17 18.17 3.65 3.03
C LEU A 17 18.86 2.36 3.47
N SER A 18 20.17 2.25 3.27
CA SER A 18 20.95 1.10 3.76
C SER A 18 20.92 1.00 5.29
N ARG A 19 21.07 2.14 5.98
CA ARG A 19 20.95 2.20 7.44
C ARG A 19 19.53 1.85 7.90
N LEU A 20 18.51 2.37 7.23
CA LEU A 20 17.11 2.05 7.51
C LEU A 20 16.84 0.54 7.33
N ARG A 21 17.35 -0.07 6.26
CA ARG A 21 17.28 -1.53 6.02
C ARG A 21 17.81 -2.31 7.20
N THR A 22 19.01 -1.95 7.69
CA THR A 22 19.62 -2.63 8.82
C THR A 22 18.75 -2.49 10.08
N GLN A 23 18.27 -1.29 10.39
CA GLN A 23 17.40 -1.04 11.55
C GLN A 23 16.09 -1.82 11.48
N ILE A 24 15.46 -1.87 10.31
CA ILE A 24 14.23 -2.66 10.10
C ILE A 24 14.52 -4.14 10.31
N ASN A 25 15.57 -4.69 9.67
CA ASN A 25 15.92 -6.10 9.83
C ASN A 25 16.20 -6.48 11.28
N GLU A 26 16.94 -5.67 12.03
CA GLU A 26 17.18 -5.90 13.45
C GLU A 26 15.89 -5.88 14.25
N LYS A 27 14.99 -4.94 13.94
CA LYS A 27 13.69 -4.87 14.61
C LYS A 27 12.82 -6.09 14.30
N LEU A 28 12.78 -6.54 13.04
CA LEU A 28 12.00 -7.71 12.63
C LEU A 28 12.44 -9.00 13.30
N LYS A 29 13.73 -9.17 13.63
CA LYS A 29 14.23 -10.34 14.38
C LYS A 29 13.58 -10.48 15.76
N THR A 30 13.03 -9.42 16.32
CA THR A 30 12.37 -9.43 17.64
C THR A 30 10.92 -9.88 17.58
N TYR A 31 10.34 -10.09 16.42
CA TYR A 31 8.97 -10.50 16.22
C TYR A 31 8.88 -11.85 15.49
N SER A 32 7.91 -12.66 15.84
CA SER A 32 7.55 -13.87 15.08
C SER A 32 6.62 -13.53 13.92
N GLY A 33 6.65 -14.32 12.87
CA GLY A 33 5.78 -14.19 11.70
C GLY A 33 6.53 -13.95 10.40
N ASN A 34 5.77 -13.83 9.31
CA ASN A 34 6.29 -13.48 7.98
C ASN A 34 6.12 -11.98 7.75
N TRP A 35 7.19 -11.32 7.35
CA TRP A 35 7.22 -9.88 7.15
C TRP A 35 7.65 -9.56 5.73
N SER A 36 6.94 -8.63 5.12
CA SER A 36 7.34 -7.97 3.88
C SER A 36 7.29 -6.46 4.12
N VAL A 37 8.34 -5.74 3.73
CA VAL A 37 8.43 -4.30 3.97
C VAL A 37 8.78 -3.59 2.68
N TYR A 38 8.00 -2.58 2.33
CA TYR A 38 8.26 -1.70 1.21
C TYR A 38 8.25 -0.25 1.71
N VAL A 39 9.33 0.47 1.43
CA VAL A 39 9.46 1.89 1.75
C VAL A 39 9.87 2.64 0.50
N LYS A 40 9.16 3.73 0.20
CA LYS A 40 9.50 4.63 -0.89
C LYS A 40 9.66 6.05 -0.36
N ASP A 41 10.80 6.67 -0.62
CA ASP A 41 10.97 8.11 -0.43
C ASP A 41 10.29 8.84 -1.59
N LEU A 42 9.20 9.55 -1.30
CA LEU A 42 8.41 10.23 -2.34
C LEU A 42 9.13 11.43 -2.95
N LYS A 43 10.15 11.97 -2.27
CA LYS A 43 10.92 13.12 -2.76
C LYS A 43 12.02 12.71 -3.72
N THR A 44 12.72 11.62 -3.43
CA THR A 44 13.84 11.13 -4.24
C THR A 44 13.45 10.03 -5.21
N GLY A 45 12.36 9.31 -4.91
CA GLY A 45 11.93 8.13 -5.63
C GLY A 45 12.63 6.84 -5.19
N ASP A 46 13.58 6.93 -4.24
CA ASP A 46 14.33 5.78 -3.76
C ASP A 46 13.43 4.74 -3.08
N VAL A 47 13.75 3.48 -3.30
CA VAL A 47 12.96 2.34 -2.82
C VAL A 47 13.82 1.41 -1.98
N LEU A 48 13.26 0.98 -0.85
CA LEU A 48 13.75 -0.10 -0.02
C LEU A 48 12.68 -1.20 0.02
N SER A 49 13.06 -2.40 -0.38
CA SER A 49 12.21 -3.58 -0.30
C SER A 49 12.90 -4.69 0.49
N ILE A 50 12.17 -5.36 1.37
CA ILE A 50 12.62 -6.48 2.19
C ILE A 50 11.60 -7.60 2.04
N ASN A 51 12.06 -8.79 1.62
CA ASN A 51 11.24 -9.99 1.49
C ASN A 51 9.97 -9.76 0.64
N GLU A 52 10.16 -9.41 -0.62
CA GLU A 52 9.07 -9.30 -1.61
C GLU A 52 8.45 -10.67 -1.86
N THR A 53 7.30 -10.91 -1.24
CA THR A 53 6.56 -12.14 -1.38
C THR A 53 5.05 -11.86 -1.33
N SER A 54 4.27 -12.74 -1.95
CA SER A 54 2.82 -12.66 -1.85
C SER A 54 2.37 -12.91 -0.41
N MET A 55 1.50 -12.03 0.07
CA MET A 55 0.91 -12.09 1.40
C MET A 55 -0.59 -11.91 1.32
N TYR A 56 -1.31 -12.50 2.27
CA TYR A 56 -2.74 -12.27 2.37
C TYR A 56 -3.03 -10.82 2.78
N PRO A 57 -3.80 -10.05 1.97
CA PRO A 57 -3.92 -8.61 2.15
C PRO A 57 -4.83 -8.19 3.31
N ALA A 58 -5.66 -9.11 3.84
CA ALA A 58 -6.69 -8.78 4.81
C ALA A 58 -7.49 -7.52 4.39
N SER A 59 -7.72 -6.58 5.30
CA SER A 59 -8.47 -5.35 4.98
C SER A 59 -7.77 -4.37 4.05
N VAL A 60 -6.51 -4.58 3.72
CA VAL A 60 -5.81 -3.75 2.71
C VAL A 60 -6.49 -3.86 1.33
N ILE A 61 -7.16 -4.99 1.03
CA ILE A 61 -7.95 -5.17 -0.19
C ILE A 61 -9.01 -4.07 -0.39
N LYS A 62 -9.50 -3.46 0.68
CA LYS A 62 -10.51 -2.40 0.64
C LYS A 62 -10.04 -1.15 -0.10
N LEU A 63 -8.74 -0.88 -0.11
CA LEU A 63 -8.17 0.22 -0.89
C LEU A 63 -8.39 0.03 -2.39
N PHE A 64 -8.27 -1.20 -2.89
CA PHE A 64 -8.51 -1.51 -4.31
C PHE A 64 -9.99 -1.40 -4.68
N VAL A 65 -10.89 -1.76 -3.75
CA VAL A 65 -12.33 -1.54 -3.96
C VAL A 65 -12.66 -0.05 -3.99
N MET A 66 -12.05 0.75 -3.12
CA MET A 66 -12.20 2.22 -3.15
C MET A 66 -11.71 2.79 -4.50
N GLU A 67 -10.53 2.36 -4.97
CA GLU A 67 -10.01 2.76 -6.28
C GLU A 67 -10.98 2.41 -7.41
N ALA A 68 -11.51 1.18 -7.42
CA ALA A 68 -12.47 0.73 -8.43
C ALA A 68 -13.77 1.56 -8.43
N VAL A 69 -14.27 1.95 -7.24
CA VAL A 69 -15.45 2.83 -7.13
C VAL A 69 -15.17 4.20 -7.74
N TYR A 70 -14.03 4.81 -7.43
CA TYR A 70 -13.66 6.12 -8.00
C TYR A 70 -13.42 6.04 -9.51
N ALA A 71 -12.77 4.99 -10.00
CA ALA A 71 -12.57 4.76 -11.42
C ALA A 71 -13.92 4.59 -12.15
N GLY A 72 -14.81 3.75 -11.62
CA GLY A 72 -16.14 3.55 -12.18
C GLY A 72 -17.00 4.82 -12.16
N ALA A 73 -16.85 5.66 -11.14
CA ALA A 73 -17.52 6.96 -11.09
C ALA A 73 -16.95 7.94 -12.12
N ALA A 74 -15.64 7.98 -12.29
CA ALA A 74 -14.99 8.82 -13.31
C ALA A 74 -15.42 8.42 -14.73
N GLU A 75 -15.61 7.13 -14.98
CA GLU A 75 -16.11 6.58 -16.25
C GLU A 75 -17.64 6.67 -16.39
N LYS A 76 -18.35 7.25 -15.40
CA LYS A 76 -19.82 7.35 -15.35
C LYS A 76 -20.55 6.00 -15.36
N LYS A 77 -19.87 4.93 -14.98
CA LYS A 77 -20.45 3.58 -14.83
C LYS A 77 -21.12 3.39 -13.48
N ILE A 78 -20.66 4.15 -12.46
CA ILE A 78 -21.20 4.15 -11.11
C ILE A 78 -21.69 5.57 -10.79
N SER A 79 -22.90 5.66 -10.22
CA SER A 79 -23.38 6.92 -9.67
C SER A 79 -22.76 7.17 -8.30
N PHE A 80 -21.96 8.23 -8.17
CA PHE A 80 -21.34 8.62 -6.91
C PHE A 80 -22.34 9.33 -6.01
N SER A 81 -23.28 8.57 -5.44
CA SER A 81 -24.33 9.05 -4.56
C SER A 81 -23.85 9.27 -3.12
N SER A 82 -24.67 9.95 -2.30
CA SER A 82 -24.42 10.06 -0.84
C SER A 82 -24.35 8.68 -0.18
N TYR A 83 -25.13 7.71 -0.65
CA TYR A 83 -25.08 6.32 -0.17
C TYR A 83 -23.72 5.67 -0.44
N VAL A 84 -23.22 5.73 -1.69
CA VAL A 84 -21.90 5.21 -2.04
C VAL A 84 -20.80 5.87 -1.21
N ASN A 85 -20.89 7.18 -0.99
CA ASN A 85 -19.93 7.90 -0.15
C ASN A 85 -19.96 7.42 1.31
N THR A 86 -21.16 7.18 1.86
CA THR A 86 -21.31 6.62 3.23
C THR A 86 -20.69 5.23 3.34
N LEU A 87 -20.88 4.36 2.33
CA LEU A 87 -20.25 3.03 2.30
C LEU A 87 -18.74 3.13 2.24
N LEU A 88 -18.19 4.02 1.40
CA LEU A 88 -16.74 4.26 1.33
C LEU A 88 -16.18 4.73 2.67
N ASP A 89 -16.84 5.69 3.31
CA ASP A 89 -16.42 6.21 4.62
C ASP A 89 -16.39 5.09 5.67
N SER A 90 -17.46 4.32 5.81
CA SER A 90 -17.54 3.21 6.76
C SER A 90 -16.50 2.12 6.45
N MET A 91 -16.34 1.76 5.17
CA MET A 91 -15.37 0.76 4.75
C MET A 91 -13.94 1.14 5.12
N ILE A 92 -13.55 2.41 4.94
CA ILE A 92 -12.16 2.85 5.13
C ILE A 92 -11.88 3.27 6.57
N THR A 93 -12.81 3.97 7.24
CA THR A 93 -12.55 4.52 8.58
C THR A 93 -12.68 3.49 9.70
N ILE A 94 -13.65 2.59 9.62
CA ILE A 94 -13.89 1.55 10.62
C ILE A 94 -13.73 0.13 10.07
N SER A 95 -13.24 0.00 8.83
CA SER A 95 -13.03 -1.30 8.18
C SER A 95 -14.28 -2.17 8.08
N ASP A 96 -15.47 -1.55 7.88
CA ASP A 96 -16.73 -2.27 7.81
C ASP A 96 -16.78 -3.24 6.62
N ASN A 97 -17.16 -4.51 6.91
CA ASN A 97 -17.19 -5.58 5.91
C ASN A 97 -18.48 -5.58 5.09
N GLU A 98 -19.60 -5.13 5.67
CA GLU A 98 -20.86 -5.05 4.93
C GLU A 98 -20.79 -3.95 3.87
N SER A 99 -20.23 -2.78 4.23
CA SER A 99 -19.94 -1.72 3.28
C SER A 99 -18.99 -2.17 2.16
N TYR A 100 -17.95 -2.95 2.50
CA TYR A 100 -17.08 -3.57 1.49
C TYR A 100 -17.86 -4.48 0.54
N ASN A 101 -18.66 -5.40 1.06
CA ASN A 101 -19.44 -6.34 0.26
C ASN A 101 -20.41 -5.60 -0.70
N GLU A 102 -21.05 -4.55 -0.21
CA GLU A 102 -21.98 -3.75 -1.02
C GLU A 102 -21.26 -2.96 -2.13
N LEU A 103 -20.09 -2.40 -1.82
CA LEU A 103 -19.27 -1.72 -2.83
C LEU A 103 -18.72 -2.70 -3.87
N VAL A 104 -18.31 -3.90 -3.49
CA VAL A 104 -17.91 -4.96 -4.44
C VAL A 104 -19.05 -5.31 -5.39
N ARG A 105 -20.29 -5.41 -4.90
CA ARG A 105 -21.48 -5.61 -5.75
C ARG A 105 -21.69 -4.42 -6.68
N THR A 106 -21.52 -3.21 -6.18
CA THR A 106 -21.68 -1.96 -6.94
C THR A 106 -20.67 -1.87 -8.09
N VAL A 107 -19.42 -2.27 -7.89
CA VAL A 107 -18.41 -2.31 -8.95
C VAL A 107 -18.49 -3.55 -9.85
N GLY A 108 -19.49 -4.42 -9.67
CA GLY A 108 -19.71 -5.57 -10.53
C GLY A 108 -18.73 -6.72 -10.31
N GLN A 109 -18.33 -6.98 -9.07
CA GLN A 109 -17.49 -8.12 -8.67
C GLN A 109 -16.19 -8.30 -9.48
N GLY A 110 -15.52 -7.19 -9.77
CA GLY A 110 -14.25 -7.19 -10.49
C GLY A 110 -14.35 -6.97 -12.00
N SER A 111 -15.53 -6.64 -12.53
CA SER A 111 -15.69 -6.28 -13.95
C SER A 111 -15.01 -4.96 -14.35
N PHE A 112 -14.34 -4.29 -13.41
CA PHE A 112 -13.53 -3.08 -13.62
C PHE A 112 -12.02 -3.30 -13.31
N ALA A 113 -11.64 -4.54 -13.05
CA ALA A 113 -10.23 -4.88 -12.82
C ALA A 113 -9.52 -5.13 -14.17
#